data_662dcefc2140177b29f29a11bddfe17e
#
_entry.id   662dcefc2140177b29f29a11bddfe17e
#
_cell.length_a   1.000
_cell.length_b   1.000
_cell.length_c   1.000
_cell.angle_alpha   90.00
_cell.angle_beta   90.00
_cell.angle_gamma   90.00
#
_symmetry.space_group_name_H-M   'P 1'
#
loop_
_entity.id
_entity.type
_entity.pdbx_description
1 polymer ?
#
loop_
_entity_poly.entity_id
_entity_poly.type
_entity_poly.pdbx_seq_one_letter_code
_entity_poly.pdbx_strand_id
1 'polypeptide(L)'
;MTIILPWPSTDLTPHAKGGWRKKAKATKAAREAAFWLAKEAKVRTNPKAVLRVTYHPPDRAKRDCANMHGRMKAAIDGIADAMGCDDNGFQVHFPATFANVVKGGRVVVEIED
;
A
#
# COMPACT_ATOMS: atom_id res chain seq x y z
N MET A 1 15.03 -3.85 -1.15
CA MET A 1 14.29 -3.24 -2.27
C MET A 1 13.20 -2.32 -1.75
N THR A 2 13.07 -1.14 -2.32
CA THR A 2 12.12 -0.13 -1.84
C THR A 2 11.15 0.23 -2.96
N ILE A 3 9.84 0.22 -2.64
CA ILE A 3 8.77 0.67 -3.54
C ILE A 3 8.11 1.87 -2.89
N ILE A 4 7.99 2.97 -3.64
CA ILE A 4 7.31 4.19 -3.17
C ILE A 4 5.94 4.25 -3.82
N LEU A 5 4.90 4.20 -3.00
CA LEU A 5 3.51 4.22 -3.43
C LEU A 5 2.89 5.60 -3.19
N PRO A 6 1.88 5.98 -3.97
CA PRO A 6 1.12 7.20 -3.69
C PRO A 6 0.33 7.04 -2.38
N TRP A 7 -0.06 8.18 -1.79
CA TRP A 7 -0.91 8.17 -0.60
C TRP A 7 -2.25 7.49 -0.93
N PRO A 8 -2.70 6.51 -0.11
CA PRO A 8 -3.90 5.74 -0.43
C PRO A 8 -5.17 6.58 -0.35
N SER A 9 -6.08 6.37 -1.31
CA SER A 9 -7.38 7.04 -1.34
C SER A 9 -8.22 6.69 -0.11
N THR A 10 -8.99 7.65 0.37
CA THR A 10 -10.00 7.41 1.42
C THR A 10 -11.10 6.45 0.97
N ASP A 11 -11.30 6.31 -0.34
CA ASP A 11 -12.28 5.36 -0.90
C ASP A 11 -11.90 3.90 -0.65
N LEU A 12 -10.67 3.62 -0.25
CA LEU A 12 -10.20 2.30 0.14
C LEU A 12 -10.58 1.92 1.58
N THR A 13 -11.14 2.86 2.34
CA THR A 13 -11.58 2.61 3.71
C THR A 13 -12.82 1.71 3.70
N PRO A 14 -12.91 0.67 4.58
CA PRO A 14 -14.07 -0.24 4.60
C PRO A 14 -15.42 0.46 4.76
N HIS A 15 -15.45 1.62 5.43
CA HIS A 15 -16.66 2.40 5.68
C HIS A 15 -16.76 3.65 4.80
N ALA A 16 -16.03 3.68 3.68
CA ALA A 16 -16.07 4.83 2.78
C ALA A 16 -17.48 5.04 2.20
N LYS A 17 -17.92 6.30 2.19
CA LYS A 17 -19.19 6.69 1.57
C LYS A 17 -19.06 6.70 0.05
N GLY A 18 -20.16 6.48 -0.65
CA GLY A 18 -20.18 6.53 -2.11
C GLY A 18 -20.39 5.19 -2.82
N GLY A 19 -20.62 4.15 -2.03
CA GLY A 19 -21.00 2.84 -2.55
C GLY A 19 -19.85 2.00 -3.08
N TRP A 20 -20.19 0.77 -3.52
CA TRP A 20 -19.21 -0.23 -3.93
C TRP A 20 -18.46 0.13 -5.22
N ARG A 21 -19.09 0.90 -6.13
CA ARG A 21 -18.46 1.28 -7.41
C ARG A 21 -17.24 2.17 -7.20
N LYS A 22 -17.36 3.14 -6.30
CA LYS A 22 -16.28 4.06 -5.97
C LYS A 22 -15.11 3.33 -5.32
N LYS A 23 -15.43 2.43 -4.38
CA LYS A 23 -14.44 1.57 -3.74
C LYS A 23 -13.77 0.63 -4.73
N ALA A 24 -14.54 0.00 -5.62
CA ALA A 24 -14.01 -0.91 -6.63
C ALA A 24 -13.04 -0.19 -7.57
N LYS A 25 -13.38 1.03 -7.99
CA LYS A 25 -12.52 1.86 -8.84
C LYS A 25 -11.20 2.20 -8.13
N ALA A 26 -11.28 2.62 -6.87
CA ALA A 26 -10.09 2.95 -6.08
C ALA A 26 -9.21 1.73 -5.83
N THR A 27 -9.82 0.58 -5.55
CA THR A 27 -9.12 -0.69 -5.37
C THR A 27 -8.35 -1.09 -6.62
N LYS A 28 -9.01 -1.03 -7.77
CA LYS A 28 -8.38 -1.35 -9.07
C LYS A 28 -7.21 -0.40 -9.35
N ALA A 29 -7.39 0.89 -9.16
CA ALA A 29 -6.35 1.88 -9.40
C ALA A 29 -5.14 1.68 -8.47
N ALA A 30 -5.37 1.42 -7.19
CA ALA A 30 -4.29 1.17 -6.23
C ALA A 30 -3.53 -0.11 -6.55
N ARG A 31 -4.24 -1.17 -6.91
CA ARG A 31 -3.62 -2.46 -7.27
C ARG A 31 -2.76 -2.34 -8.54
N GLU A 32 -3.28 -1.68 -9.58
CA GLU A 32 -2.53 -1.45 -10.82
C GLU A 32 -1.30 -0.56 -10.61
N ALA A 33 -1.43 0.52 -9.83
CA ALA A 33 -0.31 1.40 -9.54
C ALA A 33 0.81 0.65 -8.82
N ALA A 34 0.48 -0.14 -7.81
CA ALA A 34 1.45 -0.92 -7.06
C ALA A 34 2.10 -2.00 -7.96
N PHE A 35 1.32 -2.63 -8.83
CA PHE A 35 1.83 -3.60 -9.81
C PHE A 35 2.93 -3.00 -10.67
N TRP A 36 2.65 -1.84 -11.30
CA TRP A 36 3.60 -1.22 -12.21
C TRP A 36 4.83 -0.68 -11.49
N LEU A 37 4.65 -0.11 -10.30
CA LEU A 37 5.77 0.38 -9.49
C LEU A 37 6.68 -0.78 -9.03
N ALA A 38 6.10 -1.91 -8.69
CA ALA A 38 6.87 -3.10 -8.32
C ALA A 38 7.62 -3.69 -9.54
N LYS A 39 6.97 -3.73 -10.71
CA LYS A 39 7.62 -4.15 -11.96
C LYS A 39 8.79 -3.22 -12.33
N GLU A 40 8.58 -1.93 -12.20
CA GLU A 40 9.62 -0.93 -12.47
C GLU A 40 10.80 -1.07 -11.52
N ALA A 41 10.55 -1.40 -10.27
CA ALA A 41 11.57 -1.69 -9.27
C ALA A 41 12.22 -3.06 -9.45
N LYS A 42 11.74 -3.86 -10.40
CA LYS A 42 12.24 -5.22 -10.71
C LYS A 42 12.14 -6.16 -9.51
N VAL A 43 10.98 -6.14 -8.86
CA VAL A 43 10.72 -7.00 -7.71
C VAL A 43 10.89 -8.47 -8.08
N ARG A 44 11.54 -9.23 -7.20
CA ARG A 44 11.73 -10.67 -7.38
C ARG A 44 10.58 -11.44 -6.73
N THR A 45 10.18 -12.54 -7.37
CA THR A 45 9.15 -13.42 -6.81
C THR A 45 9.65 -14.00 -5.48
N ASN A 46 8.86 -13.75 -4.44
CA ASN A 46 9.11 -14.33 -3.12
C ASN A 46 7.78 -14.51 -2.37
N PRO A 47 7.19 -15.73 -2.41
CA PRO A 47 5.90 -15.98 -1.75
C PRO A 47 5.90 -15.77 -0.23
N LYS A 48 7.08 -15.69 0.38
CA LYS A 48 7.25 -15.45 1.82
C LYS A 48 7.93 -14.12 2.10
N ALA A 49 7.72 -13.14 1.23
CA ALA A 49 8.35 -11.84 1.36
C ALA A 49 7.98 -11.15 2.68
N VAL A 50 8.95 -10.45 3.24
CA VAL A 50 8.75 -9.60 4.41
C VAL A 50 8.68 -8.15 3.91
N LEU A 51 7.54 -7.50 4.15
CA LEU A 51 7.28 -6.12 3.74
C LEU A 51 7.23 -5.24 4.98
N ARG A 52 7.97 -4.15 4.98
CA ARG A 52 7.93 -3.13 6.04
C ARG A 52 7.34 -1.85 5.48
N VAL A 53 6.26 -1.39 6.07
CA VAL A 53 5.47 -0.25 5.58
C VAL A 53 5.75 0.97 6.44
N THR A 54 5.94 2.12 5.78
CA THR A 54 6.11 3.42 6.43
C THR A 54 5.15 4.41 5.77
N TYR A 55 4.42 5.19 6.60
CA TYR A 55 3.46 6.18 6.11
C TYR A 55 4.01 7.59 6.31
N HIS A 56 4.14 8.34 5.20
CA HIS A 56 4.46 9.76 5.22
C HIS A 56 3.20 10.54 4.82
N PRO A 57 2.44 11.10 5.78
CA PRO A 57 1.20 11.79 5.45
C PRO A 57 1.46 13.08 4.66
N PRO A 58 0.46 13.55 3.88
CA PRO A 58 0.61 14.76 3.07
C PRO A 58 0.58 16.06 3.88
N ASP A 59 0.09 16.00 5.10
CA ASP A 59 -0.04 17.14 6.00
C ASP A 59 -0.14 16.65 7.45
N ARG A 60 -0.33 17.58 8.38
CA ARG A 60 -0.42 17.31 9.82
C ARG A 60 -1.85 17.09 10.31
N ALA A 61 -2.82 16.90 9.41
CA ALA A 61 -4.19 16.60 9.81
C ALA A 61 -4.22 15.34 10.67
N LYS A 62 -5.09 15.34 11.68
CA LYS A 62 -5.22 14.22 12.60
C LYS A 62 -5.75 12.98 11.87
N ARG A 63 -5.03 11.88 11.98
CA ARG A 63 -5.39 10.60 11.37
C ARG A 63 -5.12 9.46 12.34
N ASP A 64 -5.87 8.38 12.18
CA ASP A 64 -5.62 7.14 12.91
C ASP A 64 -4.70 6.25 12.05
N CYS A 65 -3.49 6.00 12.54
CA CYS A 65 -2.51 5.19 11.81
C CYS A 65 -3.01 3.76 11.57
N ALA A 66 -3.68 3.17 12.54
CA ALA A 66 -4.21 1.80 12.40
C ALA A 66 -5.24 1.70 11.26
N ASN A 67 -6.04 2.75 11.03
CA ASN A 67 -7.01 2.77 9.95
C ASN A 67 -6.36 2.77 8.55
N MET A 68 -5.10 3.15 8.45
CA MET A 68 -4.37 3.11 7.18
C MET A 68 -4.08 1.69 6.71
N HIS A 69 -3.96 0.74 7.64
CA HIS A 69 -3.57 -0.64 7.29
C HIS A 69 -4.57 -1.29 6.35
N GLY A 70 -5.87 -1.05 6.56
CA GLY A 70 -6.91 -1.56 5.68
C GLY A 70 -6.88 -1.00 4.26
N ARG A 71 -6.32 0.20 4.09
CA ARG A 71 -6.18 0.83 2.76
C ARG A 71 -5.02 0.24 1.95
N MET A 72 -4.17 -0.56 2.57
CA MET A 72 -2.97 -1.12 1.93
C MET A 72 -3.22 -2.45 1.21
N LYS A 73 -4.37 -3.09 1.44
CA LYS A 73 -4.64 -4.44 0.89
C LYS A 73 -4.50 -4.47 -0.63
N ALA A 74 -5.10 -3.50 -1.33
CA ALA A 74 -5.05 -3.45 -2.79
C ALA A 74 -3.61 -3.28 -3.31
N ALA A 75 -2.82 -2.43 -2.67
CA ALA A 75 -1.42 -2.22 -3.06
C ALA A 75 -0.57 -3.47 -2.81
N ILE A 76 -0.77 -4.14 -1.70
CA ILE A 76 -0.07 -5.39 -1.38
C ILE A 76 -0.42 -6.47 -2.42
N ASP A 77 -1.70 -6.58 -2.81
CA ASP A 77 -2.14 -7.48 -3.87
C ASP A 77 -1.44 -7.15 -5.19
N GLY A 78 -1.28 -5.87 -5.50
CA GLY A 78 -0.57 -5.43 -6.70
C GLY A 78 0.90 -5.83 -6.71
N ILE A 79 1.57 -5.73 -5.58
CA ILE A 79 2.96 -6.20 -5.42
C ILE A 79 3.04 -7.72 -5.64
N ALA A 80 2.11 -8.46 -5.05
CA ALA A 80 2.05 -9.91 -5.25
C ALA A 80 1.79 -10.29 -6.70
N ASP A 81 0.90 -9.54 -7.40
CA ASP A 81 0.66 -9.70 -8.83
C ASP A 81 1.97 -9.52 -9.63
N ALA A 82 2.75 -8.50 -9.29
CA ALA A 82 4.03 -8.22 -9.94
C ALA A 82 5.05 -9.35 -9.72
N MET A 83 5.02 -9.97 -8.56
CA MET A 83 5.84 -11.13 -8.25
C MET A 83 5.34 -12.41 -8.93
N GLY A 84 4.06 -12.46 -9.32
CA GLY A 84 3.43 -13.67 -9.85
C GLY A 84 3.12 -14.70 -8.78
N CYS A 85 2.83 -14.27 -7.56
CA CYS A 85 2.51 -15.17 -6.44
C CYS A 85 1.35 -14.61 -5.62
N ASP A 86 0.85 -15.41 -4.68
CA ASP A 86 -0.18 -15.00 -3.73
C ASP A 86 0.46 -14.22 -2.58
N ASP A 87 -0.28 -13.29 -1.99
CA ASP A 87 0.17 -12.51 -0.85
C ASP A 87 -0.02 -13.21 0.51
N ASN A 88 -0.68 -14.36 0.53
CA ASN A 88 -1.02 -15.04 1.78
C ASN A 88 0.20 -15.47 2.62
N GLY A 89 1.35 -15.63 2.01
CA GLY A 89 2.59 -15.97 2.70
C GLY A 89 3.42 -14.75 3.12
N PHE A 90 2.98 -13.54 2.77
CA PHE A 90 3.71 -12.31 3.10
C PHE A 90 3.63 -12.02 4.61
N GLN A 91 4.75 -11.58 5.17
CA GLN A 91 4.76 -10.95 6.49
C GLN A 91 4.77 -9.44 6.29
N VAL A 92 3.67 -8.78 6.62
CA VAL A 92 3.56 -7.33 6.46
C VAL A 92 3.67 -6.66 7.83
N HIS A 93 4.68 -5.83 8.00
CA HIS A 93 4.91 -5.07 9.22
C HIS A 93 4.41 -3.64 9.01
N PHE A 94 3.29 -3.32 9.63
CA PHE A 94 2.72 -1.98 9.60
C PHE A 94 3.30 -1.12 10.73
N PRO A 95 3.46 0.20 10.49
CA PRO A 95 3.97 1.08 11.54
C PRO A 95 2.91 1.37 12.60
N ALA A 96 3.33 1.61 13.83
CA ALA A 96 2.44 2.05 14.90
C ALA A 96 2.11 3.54 14.82
N THR A 97 3.00 4.33 14.22
CA THR A 97 2.87 5.79 14.13
C THR A 97 3.26 6.28 12.74
N PHE A 98 2.83 7.51 12.43
CA PHE A 98 3.22 8.15 11.16
C PHE A 98 4.67 8.63 11.21
N ALA A 99 5.35 8.57 10.07
CA ALA A 99 6.64 9.20 9.85
C ALA A 99 6.44 10.68 9.49
N ASN A 100 7.52 11.38 9.17
CA ASN A 100 7.46 12.80 8.84
C ASN A 100 6.57 13.08 7.62
N VAL A 101 5.95 14.27 7.63
CA VAL A 101 5.10 14.75 6.53
C VAL A 101 5.93 14.91 5.26
N VAL A 102 5.35 14.47 4.14
CA VAL A 102 5.89 14.67 2.79
C VAL A 102 4.80 15.25 1.92
N LYS A 103 5.10 16.30 1.18
CA LYS A 103 4.13 16.95 0.30
C LYS A 103 3.50 15.91 -0.65
N GLY A 104 2.16 15.91 -0.69
CA GLY A 104 1.39 14.95 -1.47
C GLY A 104 1.23 13.58 -0.81
N GLY A 105 1.95 13.33 0.26
CA GLY A 105 1.94 12.04 0.95
C GLY A 105 2.62 10.92 0.18
N ARG A 106 3.08 9.91 0.87
CA ARG A 106 3.59 8.68 0.24
C ARG A 106 3.58 7.53 1.23
N VAL A 107 3.58 6.33 0.70
CA VAL A 107 3.81 5.12 1.48
C VAL A 107 5.07 4.46 0.94
N VAL A 108 5.98 4.14 1.84
CA VAL A 108 7.22 3.44 1.49
C VAL A 108 7.08 1.98 1.92
N VAL A 109 7.29 1.06 0.98
CA VAL A 109 7.30 -0.37 1.26
C VAL A 109 8.69 -0.90 1.00
N GLU A 110 9.34 -1.39 2.05
CA GLU A 110 10.63 -2.06 1.93
C GLU A 110 10.41 -3.56 1.92
N ILE A 111 10.96 -4.22 0.93
CA ILE A 111 10.88 -5.67 0.78
C ILE A 111 12.25 -6.23 1.14
N GLU A 112 12.30 -7.08 2.17
CA GLU A 112 13.52 -7.75 2.58
C GLU A 112 13.88 -8.86 1.58
N ASP A 113 15.14 -8.94 1.27
CA ASP A 113 15.65 -10.00 0.41
C ASP A 113 15.82 -11.34 1.15
#